data_086159f8ab026f45c4c2868ab8dfab87
#
_entry.id   086159f8ab026f45c4c2868ab8dfab87
#
_cell.length_a   1.000
_cell.length_b   1.000
_cell.length_c   1.000
_cell.angle_alpha   90.00
_cell.angle_beta   90.00
_cell.angle_gamma   90.00
#
_symmetry.space_group_name_H-M   'P 1'
#
loop_
_entity.id
_entity.type
_entity.pdbx_description
1 polymer ?
#
loop_
_entity_poly.entity_id
_entity_poly.type
_entity_poly.pdbx_seq_one_letter_code
_entity_poly.pdbx_strand_id
1 'polypeptide(L)'
;MSQKRIAVIAGDGIGKEVMPEGIRVMDAAARQFGIDLKFDHFDFSSWDYYEKHGKMLPDDWKDQIGGHDAIYFGAVGWPDKIPDHISLWGSLLMFRREFDQYINLRPARLMPGIIAPVVRRDGTPRQPGEIDMYIVRENTEEIGRAHV
;
A
#
# COMPACT_ATOMS: atom_id res chain seq x y z
N MET A 1 15.33 -21.20 -7.87
CA MET A 1 15.04 -20.17 -6.83
C MET A 1 13.76 -20.57 -6.15
N SER A 2 13.58 -20.26 -4.86
CA SER A 2 12.32 -20.55 -4.17
C SER A 2 11.22 -19.63 -4.69
N GLN A 3 10.02 -20.16 -4.89
CA GLN A 3 8.84 -19.35 -5.23
C GLN A 3 8.56 -18.34 -4.13
N LYS A 4 8.24 -17.10 -4.52
CA LYS A 4 7.83 -16.04 -3.61
C LYS A 4 6.33 -15.85 -3.67
N ARG A 5 5.66 -15.92 -2.53
CA ARG A 5 4.23 -15.76 -2.42
C ARG A 5 3.87 -14.33 -2.01
N ILE A 6 2.99 -13.72 -2.78
CA ILE A 6 2.55 -12.34 -2.58
C ILE A 6 1.05 -12.35 -2.26
N ALA A 7 0.68 -11.88 -1.08
CA ALA A 7 -0.71 -11.62 -0.74
C ALA A 7 -1.17 -10.32 -1.43
N VAL A 8 -2.19 -10.41 -2.27
CA VAL A 8 -2.72 -9.27 -3.04
C VAL A 8 -4.04 -8.83 -2.44
N ILE A 9 -4.11 -7.58 -2.01
CA ILE A 9 -5.30 -6.97 -1.41
C ILE A 9 -5.56 -5.66 -2.17
N ALA A 10 -6.53 -5.65 -3.07
CA ALA A 10 -6.82 -4.50 -3.92
C ALA A 10 -7.44 -3.32 -3.15
N GLY A 11 -8.32 -3.61 -2.18
CA GLY A 11 -9.04 -2.59 -1.41
C GLY A 11 -10.18 -1.96 -2.21
N ASP A 12 -10.26 -0.63 -2.18
CA ASP A 12 -11.35 0.16 -2.74
C ASP A 12 -10.95 0.96 -3.99
N GLY A 13 -11.96 1.39 -4.75
CA GLY A 13 -11.86 2.39 -5.81
C GLY A 13 -10.65 2.21 -6.72
N ILE A 14 -9.73 3.18 -6.70
CA ILE A 14 -8.51 3.19 -7.50
C ILE A 14 -7.62 1.96 -7.27
N GLY A 15 -7.68 1.34 -6.09
CA GLY A 15 -6.95 0.11 -5.81
C GLY A 15 -7.31 -1.01 -6.78
N LYS A 16 -8.59 -1.16 -7.10
CA LYS A 16 -9.08 -2.18 -8.06
C LYS A 16 -8.60 -1.93 -9.48
N GLU A 17 -8.33 -0.67 -9.84
CA GLU A 17 -7.86 -0.29 -11.17
C GLU A 17 -6.33 -0.45 -11.30
N VAL A 18 -5.57 -0.01 -10.31
CA VAL A 18 -4.10 0.03 -10.40
C VAL A 18 -3.44 -1.31 -10.06
N MET A 19 -4.07 -2.15 -9.25
CA MET A 19 -3.49 -3.43 -8.82
C MET A 19 -3.21 -4.40 -9.99
N PRO A 20 -4.13 -4.58 -10.95
CA PRO A 20 -3.86 -5.44 -12.11
C PRO A 20 -2.66 -4.95 -12.93
N GLU A 21 -2.51 -3.63 -13.10
CA GLU A 21 -1.38 -3.05 -13.84
C GLU A 21 -0.06 -3.24 -13.09
N GLY A 22 -0.06 -3.06 -11.77
CA GLY A 22 1.11 -3.36 -10.95
C GLY A 22 1.53 -4.83 -11.00
N ILE A 23 0.58 -5.77 -10.97
CA ILE A 23 0.83 -7.20 -11.13
C ILE A 23 1.44 -7.48 -12.51
N ARG A 24 0.93 -6.87 -13.59
CA ARG A 24 1.51 -7.01 -14.93
C ARG A 24 2.98 -6.58 -14.98
N VAL A 25 3.32 -5.49 -14.31
CA VAL A 25 4.71 -5.01 -14.22
C VAL A 25 5.58 -5.99 -13.44
N MET A 26 5.10 -6.44 -12.28
CA MET A 26 5.82 -7.44 -11.48
C MET A 26 6.02 -8.76 -12.23
N ASP A 27 5.02 -9.24 -12.93
CA ASP A 27 5.12 -10.44 -13.78
C ASP A 27 6.15 -10.28 -14.92
N ALA A 28 6.16 -9.12 -15.56
CA ALA A 28 7.13 -8.83 -16.62
C ALA A 28 8.56 -8.82 -16.07
N ALA A 29 8.77 -8.16 -14.94
CA ALA A 29 10.06 -8.14 -14.25
C ALA A 29 10.48 -9.55 -13.78
N ALA A 30 9.54 -10.29 -13.19
CA ALA A 30 9.77 -11.66 -12.71
C ALA A 30 10.25 -12.57 -13.84
N ARG A 31 9.58 -12.53 -15.00
CA ARG A 31 10.01 -13.28 -16.20
C ARG A 31 11.39 -12.85 -16.69
N GLN A 32 11.68 -11.55 -16.70
CA GLN A 32 12.97 -11.03 -17.17
C GLN A 32 14.13 -11.45 -16.27
N PHE A 33 13.91 -11.49 -14.95
CA PHE A 33 14.96 -11.78 -13.97
C PHE A 33 14.92 -13.22 -13.42
N GLY A 34 14.06 -14.08 -13.95
CA GLY A 34 13.95 -15.48 -13.52
C GLY A 34 13.44 -15.64 -12.08
N ILE A 35 12.57 -14.73 -11.64
CA ILE A 35 11.96 -14.78 -10.31
C ILE A 35 10.63 -15.50 -10.41
N ASP A 36 10.38 -16.48 -9.54
CA ASP A 36 9.09 -17.17 -9.46
C ASP A 36 8.18 -16.48 -8.45
N LEU A 37 7.14 -15.78 -8.94
CA LEU A 37 6.14 -15.09 -8.13
C LEU A 37 4.80 -15.82 -8.21
N LYS A 38 4.16 -15.98 -7.06
CA LYS A 38 2.78 -16.44 -6.95
C LYS A 38 1.94 -15.39 -6.24
N PHE A 39 0.84 -14.99 -6.88
CA PHE A 39 -0.11 -14.01 -6.34
C PHE A 39 -1.35 -14.72 -5.79
N ASP A 40 -1.59 -14.58 -4.49
CA ASP A 40 -2.79 -15.07 -3.82
C ASP A 40 -3.69 -13.86 -3.51
N HIS A 41 -4.91 -13.83 -4.07
CA HIS A 41 -5.82 -12.69 -3.99
C HIS A 41 -6.78 -12.82 -2.81
N PHE A 42 -6.97 -11.68 -2.10
CA PHE A 42 -7.90 -11.56 -0.98
C PHE A 42 -8.84 -10.37 -1.20
N ASP A 43 -10.11 -10.53 -0.86
CA ASP A 43 -11.19 -9.56 -1.08
C ASP A 43 -11.49 -8.66 0.14
N PHE A 44 -10.87 -8.93 1.28
CA PHE A 44 -11.06 -8.12 2.47
C PHE A 44 -10.33 -6.75 2.40
N SER A 45 -10.47 -5.90 3.42
CA SER A 45 -9.98 -4.51 3.44
C SER A 45 -10.63 -3.64 2.37
N SER A 46 -11.93 -3.84 2.12
CA SER A 46 -12.72 -3.08 1.16
C SER A 46 -14.10 -2.75 1.71
N TRP A 47 -14.74 -1.72 1.14
CA TRP A 47 -16.15 -1.43 1.41
C TRP A 47 -17.03 -2.64 1.10
N ASP A 48 -16.83 -3.30 -0.04
CA ASP A 48 -17.65 -4.45 -0.45
C ASP A 48 -17.58 -5.61 0.56
N TYR A 49 -16.42 -5.81 1.16
CA TYR A 49 -16.24 -6.80 2.22
C TYR A 49 -16.93 -6.35 3.52
N TYR A 50 -16.74 -5.08 3.90
CA TYR A 50 -17.37 -4.52 5.10
C TYR A 50 -18.89 -4.55 5.03
N GLU A 51 -19.47 -4.20 3.88
CA GLU A 51 -20.93 -4.22 3.66
C GLU A 51 -21.54 -5.60 3.89
N LYS A 52 -20.81 -6.66 3.52
CA LYS A 52 -21.25 -8.06 3.67
C LYS A 52 -21.04 -8.62 5.07
N HIS A 53 -19.94 -8.24 5.72
CA HIS A 53 -19.46 -8.91 6.93
C HIS A 53 -19.47 -8.03 8.18
N GLY A 54 -19.72 -6.72 8.06
CA GLY A 54 -19.69 -5.76 9.17
C GLY A 54 -18.30 -5.51 9.77
N LYS A 55 -17.25 -5.99 9.11
CA LYS A 55 -15.84 -5.85 9.52
C LYS A 55 -14.92 -5.78 8.31
N MET A 56 -13.76 -5.15 8.46
CA MET A 56 -12.80 -4.97 7.37
C MET A 56 -11.97 -6.22 7.07
N LEU A 57 -11.80 -7.08 8.07
CA LEU A 57 -10.96 -8.30 8.01
C LEU A 57 -11.72 -9.50 8.59
N PRO A 58 -11.52 -10.72 8.06
CA PRO A 58 -11.97 -11.94 8.72
C PRO A 58 -11.19 -12.16 10.03
N ASP A 59 -11.70 -13.01 10.93
CA ASP A 59 -11.05 -13.20 12.23
C ASP A 59 -9.69 -13.90 12.13
N ASP A 60 -9.51 -14.70 11.10
CA ASP A 60 -8.29 -15.48 10.78
C ASP A 60 -7.40 -14.81 9.72
N TRP A 61 -7.62 -13.52 9.42
CA TRP A 61 -6.88 -12.80 8.37
C TRP A 61 -5.35 -12.92 8.50
N LYS A 62 -4.86 -12.91 9.73
CA LYS A 62 -3.42 -12.99 10.00
C LYS A 62 -2.84 -14.34 9.60
N ASP A 63 -3.57 -15.42 9.85
CA ASP A 63 -3.17 -16.76 9.44
C ASP A 63 -3.24 -16.91 7.92
N GLN A 64 -4.26 -16.30 7.28
CA GLN A 64 -4.41 -16.35 5.84
C GLN A 64 -3.25 -15.70 5.10
N ILE A 65 -2.75 -14.54 5.55
CA ILE A 65 -1.70 -13.79 4.85
C ILE A 65 -0.31 -13.87 5.49
N GLY A 66 -0.20 -14.31 6.75
CA GLY A 66 1.05 -14.32 7.51
C GLY A 66 2.14 -15.23 6.94
N GLY A 67 1.77 -16.22 6.13
CA GLY A 67 2.73 -17.10 5.45
C GLY A 67 3.23 -16.60 4.10
N HIS A 68 2.91 -15.38 3.69
CA HIS A 68 3.38 -14.78 2.44
C HIS A 68 4.70 -14.03 2.64
N ASP A 69 5.53 -13.97 1.59
CA ASP A 69 6.79 -13.22 1.60
C ASP A 69 6.56 -11.70 1.62
N ALA A 70 5.46 -11.23 1.02
CA ALA A 70 5.06 -9.82 1.02
C ALA A 70 3.55 -9.65 0.88
N ILE A 71 3.07 -8.48 1.26
CA ILE A 71 1.70 -8.02 1.03
C ILE A 71 1.73 -6.91 -0.01
N TYR A 72 1.07 -7.12 -1.13
CA TYR A 72 0.83 -6.10 -2.15
C TYR A 72 -0.54 -5.49 -1.91
N PHE A 73 -0.55 -4.30 -1.30
CA PHE A 73 -1.74 -3.62 -0.81
C PHE A 73 -2.08 -2.43 -1.71
N GLY A 74 -3.34 -2.35 -2.15
CA GLY A 74 -3.82 -1.27 -2.99
C GLY A 74 -4.26 -0.04 -2.20
N ALA A 75 -5.48 0.42 -2.41
CA ALA A 75 -6.05 1.56 -1.71
C ALA A 75 -7.20 1.12 -0.81
N VAL A 76 -7.29 1.68 0.39
CA VAL A 76 -8.40 1.46 1.31
C VAL A 76 -9.02 2.78 1.72
N GLY A 77 -10.32 2.79 1.81
CA GLY A 77 -11.12 3.93 2.22
C GLY A 77 -12.02 4.46 1.11
N TRP A 78 -13.26 4.70 1.49
CA TRP A 78 -14.27 5.33 0.65
C TRP A 78 -15.06 6.31 1.53
N PRO A 79 -14.61 7.56 1.67
CA PRO A 79 -15.14 8.52 2.66
C PRO A 79 -16.66 8.69 2.63
N ASP A 80 -17.26 8.59 1.43
CA ASP A 80 -18.72 8.71 1.26
C ASP A 80 -19.50 7.49 1.77
N LYS A 81 -18.84 6.35 1.98
CA LYS A 81 -19.47 5.10 2.38
C LYS A 81 -19.01 4.57 3.74
N ILE A 82 -17.74 4.73 4.05
CA ILE A 82 -17.13 4.19 5.26
C ILE A 82 -16.18 5.22 5.88
N PRO A 83 -16.36 5.57 7.17
CA PRO A 83 -15.47 6.46 7.87
C PRO A 83 -14.04 5.91 7.96
N ASP A 84 -13.04 6.79 7.87
CA ASP A 84 -11.61 6.43 7.93
C ASP A 84 -11.22 5.65 9.19
N HIS A 85 -11.85 5.96 10.33
CA HIS A 85 -11.58 5.24 11.58
C HIS A 85 -12.02 3.77 11.53
N ILE A 86 -12.94 3.39 10.66
CA ILE A 86 -13.32 1.98 10.42
C ILE A 86 -12.39 1.37 9.37
N SER A 87 -12.25 2.02 8.21
CA SER A 87 -11.50 1.46 7.08
C SER A 87 -10.01 1.35 7.35
N LEU A 88 -9.38 2.42 7.85
CA LEU A 88 -7.93 2.44 8.10
C LEU A 88 -7.55 1.67 9.36
N TRP A 89 -8.28 1.89 10.46
CA TRP A 89 -7.99 1.22 11.73
C TRP A 89 -8.33 -0.26 11.71
N GLY A 90 -9.38 -0.62 10.98
CA GLY A 90 -9.82 -2.01 10.84
C GLY A 90 -9.02 -2.82 9.81
N SER A 91 -8.06 -2.22 9.09
CA SER A 91 -7.26 -2.94 8.08
C SER A 91 -5.80 -2.49 8.04
N LEU A 92 -5.46 -1.41 7.35
CA LEU A 92 -4.09 -0.97 7.12
C LEU A 92 -3.26 -0.84 8.41
N LEU A 93 -3.82 -0.24 9.45
CA LEU A 93 -3.13 -0.08 10.73
C LEU A 93 -2.99 -1.40 11.49
N MET A 94 -3.94 -2.33 11.30
CA MET A 94 -3.82 -3.69 11.84
C MET A 94 -2.64 -4.42 11.22
N PHE A 95 -2.46 -4.38 9.89
CA PHE A 95 -1.30 -5.00 9.24
C PHE A 95 0.02 -4.46 9.78
N ARG A 96 0.13 -3.14 9.93
CA ARG A 96 1.34 -2.49 10.43
C ARG A 96 1.70 -2.94 11.84
N ARG A 97 0.72 -3.01 12.73
CA ARG A 97 0.91 -3.40 14.14
C ARG A 97 1.18 -4.89 14.28
N GLU A 98 0.32 -5.71 13.70
CA GLU A 98 0.35 -7.16 13.89
C GLU A 98 1.55 -7.84 13.21
N PHE A 99 2.11 -7.23 12.16
CA PHE A 99 3.33 -7.68 11.50
C PHE A 99 4.56 -6.85 11.88
N ASP A 100 4.45 -5.96 12.89
CA ASP A 100 5.53 -5.09 13.36
C ASP A 100 6.28 -4.38 12.22
N GLN A 101 5.52 -3.78 11.31
CA GLN A 101 6.04 -3.04 10.16
C GLN A 101 6.54 -1.66 10.60
N TYR A 102 7.64 -1.63 11.34
CA TYR A 102 8.19 -0.45 11.99
C TYR A 102 8.53 0.68 11.02
N ILE A 103 9.14 0.35 9.88
CA ILE A 103 9.58 1.33 8.89
C ILE A 103 8.55 1.50 7.78
N ASN A 104 8.11 2.74 7.58
CA ASN A 104 7.38 3.18 6.40
C ASN A 104 8.33 3.94 5.48
N LEU A 105 8.83 3.28 4.44
CA LEU A 105 9.76 3.85 3.47
C LEU A 105 8.98 4.46 2.30
N ARG A 106 9.15 5.77 2.09
CA ARG A 106 8.47 6.51 1.03
C ARG A 106 9.47 7.13 0.05
N PRO A 107 9.68 6.54 -1.13
CA PRO A 107 10.46 7.17 -2.18
C PRO A 107 9.69 8.38 -2.74
N ALA A 108 10.40 9.50 -2.96
CA ALA A 108 9.88 10.67 -3.65
C ALA A 108 10.85 11.05 -4.77
N ARG A 109 10.43 10.86 -6.01
CA ARG A 109 11.24 11.15 -7.19
C ARG A 109 10.44 11.93 -8.22
N LEU A 110 10.99 13.05 -8.70
CA LEU A 110 10.40 13.78 -9.80
C LEU A 110 10.80 13.15 -11.14
N MET A 111 9.82 12.54 -11.78
CA MET A 111 10.01 11.84 -13.06
C MET A 111 9.89 12.81 -14.24
N PRO A 112 10.50 12.51 -15.39
CA PRO A 112 10.27 13.26 -16.63
C PRO A 112 8.78 13.33 -17.00
N GLY A 113 8.33 14.51 -17.43
CA GLY A 113 6.93 14.74 -17.80
C GLY A 113 5.98 15.06 -16.63
N ILE A 114 6.46 14.99 -15.39
CA ILE A 114 5.67 15.35 -14.21
C ILE A 114 6.02 16.76 -13.76
N ILE A 115 4.98 17.56 -13.46
CA ILE A 115 5.13 18.90 -12.87
C ILE A 115 5.10 18.76 -11.35
N ALA A 116 6.18 19.16 -10.69
CA ALA A 116 6.21 19.15 -9.23
C ALA A 116 5.26 20.21 -8.65
N PRO A 117 4.48 19.90 -7.60
CA PRO A 117 3.65 20.88 -6.91
C PRO A 117 4.47 21.92 -6.14
N VAL A 118 5.76 21.63 -5.88
CA VAL A 118 6.69 22.52 -5.20
C VAL A 118 7.63 23.18 -6.19
N VAL A 119 7.79 24.50 -6.04
CA VAL A 119 8.66 25.32 -6.88
C VAL A 119 9.96 25.71 -6.15
N ARG A 120 10.94 26.22 -6.88
CA ARG A 120 12.13 26.85 -6.29
C ARG A 120 11.77 28.18 -5.63
N ARG A 121 12.71 28.75 -4.87
CA ARG A 121 12.52 30.06 -4.19
C ARG A 121 12.24 31.21 -5.15
N ASP A 122 12.73 31.14 -6.38
CA ASP A 122 12.51 32.11 -7.44
C ASP A 122 11.19 31.92 -8.21
N GLY A 123 10.37 30.92 -7.80
CA GLY A 123 9.10 30.59 -8.44
C GLY A 123 9.22 29.68 -9.66
N THR A 124 10.44 29.30 -10.06
CA THR A 124 10.60 28.41 -11.23
C THR A 124 10.27 26.96 -10.89
N PRO A 125 9.71 26.18 -11.85
CA PRO A 125 9.41 24.76 -11.65
C PRO A 125 10.66 23.92 -11.40
N ARG A 126 10.56 22.93 -10.53
CA ARG A 126 11.58 21.91 -10.34
C ARG A 126 11.72 21.04 -11.57
N GLN A 127 12.95 20.61 -11.87
CA GLN A 127 13.24 19.73 -13.01
C GLN A 127 13.41 18.28 -12.54
N PRO A 128 13.20 17.29 -13.42
CA PRO A 128 13.50 15.88 -13.15
C PRO A 128 14.91 15.71 -12.58
N GLY A 129 15.03 14.91 -11.51
CA GLY A 129 16.27 14.69 -10.79
C GLY A 129 16.57 15.66 -9.64
N GLU A 130 15.88 16.78 -9.55
CA GLU A 130 16.05 17.71 -8.42
C GLU A 130 15.31 17.25 -7.15
N ILE A 131 14.34 16.36 -7.31
CA ILE A 131 13.69 15.66 -6.20
C ILE A 131 13.99 14.17 -6.39
N ASP A 132 14.84 13.64 -5.56
CA ASP A 132 15.18 12.21 -5.49
C ASP A 132 15.61 11.89 -4.05
N MET A 133 14.65 11.45 -3.24
CA MET A 133 14.87 11.23 -1.82
C MET A 133 14.03 10.07 -1.29
N TYR A 134 14.45 9.53 -0.15
CA TYR A 134 13.68 8.61 0.64
C TYR A 134 13.28 9.25 1.96
N ILE A 135 11.99 9.17 2.27
CA ILE A 135 11.44 9.58 3.56
C ILE A 135 11.25 8.32 4.38
N VAL A 136 12.01 8.18 5.46
CA VAL A 136 11.88 7.08 6.40
C VAL A 136 11.01 7.56 7.56
N ARG A 137 9.85 6.93 7.72
CA ARG A 137 8.89 7.25 8.78
C ARG A 137 8.74 6.06 9.71
N GLU A 138 8.72 6.32 11.00
CA GLU A 138 8.33 5.36 12.01
C GLU A 138 6.82 5.11 11.90
N ASN A 139 6.38 3.89 12.21
CA ASN A 139 5.03 3.44 11.93
C ASN A 139 4.33 2.76 13.12
N THR A 140 5.05 2.37 14.14
CA THR A 140 4.55 1.52 15.23
C THR A 140 4.24 2.30 16.50
N GLU A 141 5.13 3.21 16.92
CA GLU A 141 5.02 3.94 18.18
C GLU A 141 4.27 5.27 18.04
N GLU A 142 4.25 5.87 16.83
CA GLU A 142 3.55 7.12 16.49
C GLU A 142 3.73 8.25 17.54
N ILE A 143 4.96 8.49 17.97
CA ILE A 143 5.31 9.52 18.97
C ILE A 143 4.83 10.94 18.59
N GLY A 144 4.40 11.15 17.36
CA GLY A 144 3.94 12.41 16.84
C GLY A 144 2.43 12.68 16.91
N ARG A 145 1.61 11.78 17.46
CA ARG A 145 0.20 12.08 17.71
C ARG A 145 0.07 12.93 18.96
N ALA A 146 0.05 14.24 18.75
CA ALA A 146 -0.50 15.13 19.75
C ALA A 146 -1.93 14.65 20.08
N HIS A 147 -2.20 14.33 21.32
CA HIS A 147 -3.56 14.15 21.79
C HIS A 147 -4.28 15.50 21.62
N VAL A 148 -5.22 15.54 20.67
CA VAL A 148 -6.21 16.62 20.56
C VAL A 148 -7.43 16.18 21.34
#